data_8916702f6ddbed379392872b691205bc
#
_entry.id   8916702f6ddbed379392872b691205bc
#
_cell.length_a   1.000
_cell.length_b   1.000
_cell.length_c   1.000
_cell.angle_alpha   90.00
_cell.angle_beta   90.00
_cell.angle_gamma   90.00
#
_symmetry.space_group_name_H-M   'P 1'
#
loop_
_entity.id
_entity.type
_entity.pdbx_description
1 polymer ?
#
loop_
_entity_poly.entity_id
_entity_poly.type
_entity_poly.pdbx_seq_one_letter_code
_entity_poly.pdbx_strand_id
1 'polypeptide(L)'
;MRSRWSTVAVAVLLLLAGCAGAPAADLDSPPENPDGVDPNDPDDTAWTGTVVRVVDGDTMEVEFPNGEVDTVRLLGVDTPETSVGSTSPGEFEGIPETDAGRAHLKAWGDEASAFAESELAGEAVTVVTGGDRRGGFGRLLAVIYVDGEDINERLLTEGYARLYDTEFALRDAYAAAEADARERGVGLWSFDESDYPTDASEVDDDDLPPLPDDGDYDCDDFDTQAEANAVLERTDGDPYNLDADGDGEACESLP
;
A
#
# COMPACT_ATOMS: atom_id res chain seq x y z
N MET A 1 -67.82 -55.16 -10.74
CA MET A 1 -68.03 -53.73 -10.46
C MET A 1 -66.64 -53.05 -10.30
N ARG A 2 -66.27 -52.31 -11.34
CA ARG A 2 -64.94 -51.60 -11.34
C ARG A 2 -65.23 -50.10 -11.31
N SER A 3 -64.91 -49.47 -10.19
CA SER A 3 -65.00 -48.01 -10.02
C SER A 3 -63.78 -47.35 -10.60
N ARG A 4 -63.97 -46.43 -11.56
CA ARG A 4 -62.91 -45.60 -12.16
C ARG A 4 -62.91 -44.27 -11.44
N TRP A 5 -61.81 -43.97 -10.77
CA TRP A 5 -61.59 -42.64 -10.20
C TRP A 5 -60.83 -41.79 -11.22
N SER A 6 -61.45 -40.70 -11.64
CA SER A 6 -60.83 -39.68 -12.47
C SER A 6 -60.12 -38.68 -11.57
N THR A 7 -58.81 -38.62 -11.71
CA THR A 7 -58.00 -37.57 -11.10
C THR A 7 -57.98 -36.34 -11.98
N VAL A 8 -58.58 -35.25 -11.48
CA VAL A 8 -58.48 -33.92 -12.09
C VAL A 8 -57.17 -33.28 -11.62
N ALA A 9 -56.24 -33.07 -12.55
CA ALA A 9 -55.01 -32.33 -12.30
C ALA A 9 -55.31 -30.83 -12.48
N VAL A 10 -55.28 -30.09 -11.39
CA VAL A 10 -55.30 -28.62 -11.40
C VAL A 10 -53.87 -28.14 -11.60
N ALA A 11 -53.57 -27.60 -12.78
CA ALA A 11 -52.34 -26.92 -13.07
C ALA A 11 -52.41 -25.49 -12.48
N VAL A 12 -51.67 -25.25 -11.38
CA VAL A 12 -51.47 -23.91 -10.85
C VAL A 12 -50.30 -23.28 -11.61
N LEU A 13 -50.60 -22.33 -12.48
CA LEU A 13 -49.61 -21.51 -13.17
C LEU A 13 -49.14 -20.43 -12.20
N LEU A 14 -48.00 -20.64 -11.53
CA LEU A 14 -47.27 -19.61 -10.76
C LEU A 14 -46.51 -18.69 -11.75
N LEU A 15 -47.07 -17.52 -12.01
CA LEU A 15 -46.35 -16.42 -12.64
C LEU A 15 -45.36 -15.86 -11.63
N LEU A 16 -44.12 -16.33 -11.69
CA LEU A 16 -43.00 -15.67 -11.04
C LEU A 16 -42.62 -14.42 -11.86
N ALA A 17 -43.11 -13.25 -11.40
CA ALA A 17 -42.56 -11.98 -11.83
C ALA A 17 -41.14 -11.88 -11.22
N GLY A 18 -40.15 -12.35 -11.97
CA GLY A 18 -38.74 -12.11 -11.65
C GLY A 18 -38.43 -10.62 -11.83
N CYS A 19 -38.29 -9.89 -10.74
CA CYS A 19 -37.48 -8.67 -10.77
C CYS A 19 -36.08 -9.12 -11.16
N ALA A 20 -35.67 -8.80 -12.39
CA ALA A 20 -34.26 -8.81 -12.76
C ALA A 20 -33.60 -7.66 -11.97
N GLY A 21 -33.17 -7.95 -10.75
CA GLY A 21 -32.14 -7.14 -10.09
C GLY A 21 -30.90 -7.28 -10.96
N ALA A 22 -30.33 -6.17 -11.39
CA ALA A 22 -28.96 -6.19 -11.91
C ALA A 22 -28.07 -6.90 -10.89
N PRO A 23 -27.19 -7.82 -11.31
CA PRO A 23 -26.24 -8.40 -10.39
C PRO A 23 -25.49 -7.24 -9.72
N ALA A 24 -25.46 -7.21 -8.40
CA ALA A 24 -24.48 -6.41 -7.69
C ALA A 24 -23.12 -6.85 -8.24
N ALA A 25 -22.31 -5.91 -8.70
CA ALA A 25 -20.96 -6.23 -9.12
C ALA A 25 -20.28 -6.89 -7.91
N ASP A 26 -19.82 -8.12 -8.11
CA ASP A 26 -19.07 -8.87 -7.12
C ASP A 26 -17.69 -8.20 -7.11
N LEU A 27 -17.43 -7.34 -6.13
CA LEU A 27 -16.17 -6.61 -6.00
C LEU A 27 -15.06 -7.50 -5.40
N ASP A 28 -15.41 -8.72 -4.98
CA ASP A 28 -14.47 -9.76 -4.54
C ASP A 28 -13.79 -10.52 -5.71
N SER A 29 -14.09 -10.15 -6.94
CA SER A 29 -13.46 -10.76 -8.11
C SER A 29 -13.15 -9.67 -9.14
N PRO A 30 -11.94 -9.68 -9.73
CA PRO A 30 -11.62 -8.73 -10.78
C PRO A 30 -12.66 -8.86 -11.90
N PRO A 31 -13.17 -7.75 -12.43
CA PRO A 31 -14.13 -7.81 -13.52
C PRO A 31 -13.52 -8.52 -14.72
N GLU A 32 -14.32 -9.39 -15.39
CA GLU A 32 -13.89 -10.00 -16.64
C GLU A 32 -13.54 -8.89 -17.65
N ASN A 33 -12.32 -8.95 -18.13
CA ASN A 33 -11.58 -7.99 -18.93
C ASN A 33 -12.41 -7.22 -19.96
N PRO A 34 -12.51 -5.90 -19.86
CA PRO A 34 -13.01 -5.07 -20.94
C PRO A 34 -11.90 -4.80 -21.96
N ASP A 35 -11.94 -5.47 -23.11
CA ASP A 35 -11.12 -5.12 -24.26
C ASP A 35 -11.42 -3.69 -24.73
N GLY A 36 -10.43 -2.82 -24.75
CA GLY A 36 -10.50 -1.52 -25.40
C GLY A 36 -11.02 -0.36 -24.56
N VAL A 37 -10.70 -0.33 -23.31
CA VAL A 37 -11.18 0.64 -22.32
C VAL A 37 -10.38 1.94 -22.36
N ASP A 38 -11.08 3.07 -22.28
CA ASP A 38 -10.51 4.40 -22.09
C ASP A 38 -10.69 4.83 -20.62
N PRO A 39 -9.60 5.03 -19.83
CA PRO A 39 -9.70 5.47 -18.45
C PRO A 39 -10.37 6.84 -18.28
N ASN A 40 -10.59 7.57 -19.37
CA ASN A 40 -11.34 8.82 -19.38
C ASN A 40 -12.84 8.64 -19.71
N ASP A 41 -13.29 7.42 -20.05
CA ASP A 41 -14.71 7.14 -20.27
C ASP A 41 -15.45 7.08 -18.93
N PRO A 42 -16.48 7.92 -18.71
CA PRO A 42 -17.18 7.97 -17.44
C PRO A 42 -18.00 6.72 -17.11
N ASP A 43 -18.29 5.89 -18.10
CA ASP A 43 -19.10 4.69 -17.92
C ASP A 43 -18.26 3.43 -17.59
N ASP A 44 -16.95 3.49 -17.80
CA ASP A 44 -16.03 2.40 -17.51
C ASP A 44 -15.60 2.42 -16.04
N THR A 45 -15.58 1.28 -15.38
CA THR A 45 -15.17 1.12 -13.97
C THR A 45 -13.99 0.16 -13.78
N ALA A 46 -13.60 -0.55 -14.82
CA ALA A 46 -12.50 -1.51 -14.78
C ALA A 46 -11.71 -1.51 -16.09
N TRP A 47 -10.39 -1.61 -15.99
CA TRP A 47 -9.46 -1.61 -17.12
C TRP A 47 -8.34 -2.60 -16.90
N THR A 48 -7.74 -3.10 -17.96
CA THR A 48 -6.44 -3.75 -17.90
C THR A 48 -5.34 -2.75 -18.24
N GLY A 49 -4.16 -2.92 -17.66
CA GLY A 49 -2.99 -2.12 -17.96
C GLY A 49 -1.71 -2.86 -17.59
N THR A 50 -0.58 -2.22 -17.82
CA THR A 50 0.73 -2.73 -17.38
C THR A 50 1.36 -1.68 -16.47
N VAL A 51 1.83 -2.08 -15.31
CA VAL A 51 2.59 -1.18 -14.43
C VAL A 51 3.95 -0.91 -15.08
N VAL A 52 4.18 0.34 -15.48
CA VAL A 52 5.43 0.74 -16.14
C VAL A 52 6.43 1.37 -15.17
N ARG A 53 5.95 1.80 -14.00
CA ARG A 53 6.78 2.33 -12.91
C ARG A 53 6.03 2.26 -11.59
N VAL A 54 6.70 1.81 -10.55
CA VAL A 54 6.28 2.02 -9.15
C VAL A 54 6.90 3.33 -8.67
N VAL A 55 6.12 4.18 -8.03
CA VAL A 55 6.58 5.48 -7.48
C VAL A 55 6.91 5.32 -6.01
N ASP A 56 6.01 4.68 -5.26
CA ASP A 56 6.12 4.34 -3.84
C ASP A 56 5.19 3.15 -3.52
N GLY A 57 4.98 2.85 -2.23
CA GLY A 57 4.20 1.69 -1.80
C GLY A 57 2.73 1.67 -2.23
N ASP A 58 2.15 2.83 -2.56
CA ASP A 58 0.74 2.95 -2.91
C ASP A 58 0.45 3.81 -4.15
N THR A 59 1.50 4.18 -4.88
CA THR A 59 1.40 4.99 -6.10
C THR A 59 2.24 4.39 -7.24
N MET A 60 1.65 4.25 -8.42
CA MET A 60 2.30 3.68 -9.59
C MET A 60 1.84 4.35 -10.88
N GLU A 61 2.59 4.17 -11.97
CA GLU A 61 2.22 4.55 -13.33
C GLU A 61 1.79 3.31 -14.11
N VAL A 62 0.61 3.36 -14.70
CA VAL A 62 0.02 2.28 -15.48
C VAL A 62 -0.15 2.72 -16.93
N GLU A 63 0.40 1.95 -17.87
CA GLU A 63 0.14 2.10 -19.30
C GLU A 63 -1.09 1.29 -19.68
N PHE A 64 -2.09 1.98 -20.26
CA PHE A 64 -3.33 1.39 -20.73
C PHE A 64 -3.23 0.94 -22.20
N PRO A 65 -4.13 0.08 -22.70
CA PRO A 65 -4.07 -0.45 -24.08
C PRO A 65 -4.10 0.60 -25.19
N ASN A 66 -4.62 1.79 -24.92
CA ASN A 66 -4.61 2.93 -25.85
C ASN A 66 -3.24 3.65 -25.91
N GLY A 67 -2.26 3.23 -25.09
CA GLY A 67 -0.92 3.82 -25.01
C GLY A 67 -0.82 5.04 -24.09
N GLU A 68 -1.89 5.40 -23.39
CA GLU A 68 -1.84 6.43 -22.34
C GLU A 68 -1.26 5.86 -21.06
N VAL A 69 -0.45 6.67 -20.37
CA VAL A 69 0.09 6.38 -19.04
C VAL A 69 -0.60 7.30 -18.04
N ASP A 70 -1.14 6.72 -16.98
CA ASP A 70 -1.76 7.48 -15.90
C ASP A 70 -1.17 7.10 -14.54
N THR A 71 -1.13 8.05 -13.62
CA THR A 71 -0.72 7.79 -12.24
C THR A 71 -1.90 7.26 -11.44
N VAL A 72 -1.74 6.06 -10.89
CA VAL A 72 -2.72 5.40 -10.04
C VAL A 72 -2.28 5.50 -8.59
N ARG A 73 -3.17 5.95 -7.72
CA ARG A 73 -3.05 5.90 -6.26
C ARG A 73 -3.99 4.82 -5.75
N LEU A 74 -3.47 3.89 -4.98
CA LEU A 74 -4.27 2.81 -4.42
C LEU A 74 -5.38 3.35 -3.52
N LEU A 75 -6.62 2.93 -3.78
CA LEU A 75 -7.81 3.37 -3.06
C LEU A 75 -7.89 2.68 -1.70
N GLY A 76 -8.15 3.46 -0.66
CA GLY A 76 -8.43 2.96 0.69
C GLY A 76 -7.20 2.50 1.48
N VAL A 77 -5.99 2.69 0.96
CA VAL A 77 -4.74 2.37 1.65
C VAL A 77 -3.79 3.57 1.67
N ASP A 78 -2.90 3.57 2.64
CA ASP A 78 -1.91 4.62 2.84
C ASP A 78 -0.65 3.99 3.46
N THR A 79 0.42 3.94 2.67
CA THR A 79 1.72 3.46 3.12
C THR A 79 2.50 4.60 3.76
N PRO A 80 3.42 4.34 4.70
CA PRO A 80 4.35 5.36 5.15
C PRO A 80 5.19 5.87 3.97
N GLU A 81 5.57 7.14 4.04
CA GLU A 81 6.46 7.75 3.05
C GLU A 81 7.91 7.29 3.25
N THR A 82 8.68 7.22 2.18
CA THR A 82 10.09 6.84 2.21
C THR A 82 11.02 7.96 2.69
N SER A 83 10.52 9.19 2.81
CA SER A 83 11.29 10.35 3.25
C SER A 83 11.02 10.67 4.71
N VAL A 84 12.07 10.85 5.49
CA VAL A 84 11.97 11.26 6.89
C VAL A 84 11.17 12.55 7.04
N GLY A 85 10.25 12.57 8.00
CA GLY A 85 9.41 13.73 8.28
C GLY A 85 8.24 13.95 7.32
N SER A 86 8.09 13.14 6.28
CA SER A 86 6.93 13.18 5.38
C SER A 86 5.73 12.42 5.92
N THR A 87 5.97 11.42 6.78
CA THR A 87 4.93 10.68 7.50
C THR A 87 4.87 11.13 8.95
N SER A 88 3.67 11.47 9.43
CA SER A 88 3.46 11.75 10.85
C SER A 88 3.07 10.46 11.59
N PRO A 89 3.81 10.05 12.65
CA PRO A 89 3.41 8.90 13.47
C PRO A 89 1.98 9.00 14.00
N GLY A 90 1.48 10.20 14.27
CA GLY A 90 0.10 10.42 14.70
C GLY A 90 -0.97 9.97 13.71
N GLU A 91 -0.63 9.67 12.47
CA GLU A 91 -1.52 9.09 11.47
C GLU A 91 -1.61 7.56 11.59
N PHE A 92 -0.66 6.92 12.28
CA PHE A 92 -0.57 5.47 12.48
C PHE A 92 -0.84 5.14 13.95
N GLU A 93 -2.04 4.67 14.25
CA GLU A 93 -2.44 4.40 15.63
C GLU A 93 -1.54 3.34 16.29
N GLY A 94 -0.94 3.69 17.43
CA GLY A 94 -0.03 2.84 18.20
C GLY A 94 1.46 3.12 17.93
N ILE A 95 1.79 3.93 16.93
CA ILE A 95 3.16 4.39 16.69
C ILE A 95 3.33 5.75 17.40
N PRO A 96 4.32 5.89 18.31
CA PRO A 96 4.53 7.14 19.06
C PRO A 96 5.13 8.25 18.18
N GLU A 97 4.83 9.50 18.52
CA GLU A 97 5.45 10.68 17.87
C GLU A 97 6.86 10.93 18.43
N THR A 98 7.74 9.94 18.30
CA THR A 98 9.14 9.96 18.71
C THR A 98 10.04 9.77 17.50
N ASP A 99 11.34 9.97 17.65
CA ASP A 99 12.33 9.70 16.61
C ASP A 99 12.31 8.21 16.22
N ALA A 100 12.26 7.32 17.20
CA ALA A 100 12.05 5.89 16.98
C ALA A 100 10.78 5.58 16.17
N GLY A 101 9.66 6.25 16.46
CA GLY A 101 8.42 6.10 15.68
C GLY A 101 8.56 6.59 14.24
N ARG A 102 9.27 7.70 14.02
CA ARG A 102 9.55 8.22 12.66
C ARG A 102 10.49 7.31 11.88
N ALA A 103 11.56 6.82 12.50
CA ALA A 103 12.47 5.86 11.89
C ALA A 103 11.77 4.56 11.50
N HIS A 104 10.92 4.03 12.39
CA HIS A 104 10.11 2.85 12.11
C HIS A 104 9.21 3.04 10.89
N LEU A 105 8.49 4.17 10.81
CA LEU A 105 7.62 4.43 9.67
C LEU A 105 8.41 4.63 8.37
N LYS A 106 9.58 5.28 8.42
CA LYS A 106 10.46 5.38 7.24
C LYS A 106 10.86 3.99 6.75
N ALA A 107 11.36 3.13 7.64
CA ALA A 107 11.77 1.77 7.29
C ALA A 107 10.60 0.99 6.66
N TRP A 108 9.38 1.10 7.22
CA TRP A 108 8.20 0.46 6.63
C TRP A 108 7.71 1.10 5.34
N GLY A 109 8.00 2.38 5.10
CA GLY A 109 7.79 3.03 3.80
C GLY A 109 8.69 2.42 2.73
N ASP A 110 9.96 2.18 3.04
CA ASP A 110 10.91 1.51 2.15
C ASP A 110 10.48 0.06 1.87
N GLU A 111 10.05 -0.69 2.90
CA GLU A 111 9.54 -2.05 2.76
C GLU A 111 8.24 -2.11 1.92
N ALA A 112 7.31 -1.16 2.12
CA ALA A 112 6.10 -1.06 1.32
C ALA A 112 6.40 -0.77 -0.16
N SER A 113 7.37 0.10 -0.41
CA SER A 113 7.83 0.43 -1.77
C SER A 113 8.52 -0.78 -2.43
N ALA A 114 9.37 -1.50 -1.70
CA ALA A 114 10.01 -2.73 -2.17
C ALA A 114 8.98 -3.84 -2.46
N PHE A 115 7.97 -3.98 -1.61
CA PHE A 115 6.84 -4.89 -1.85
C PHE A 115 6.11 -4.53 -3.14
N ALA A 116 5.69 -3.27 -3.30
CA ALA A 116 5.01 -2.81 -4.49
C ALA A 116 5.86 -3.00 -5.76
N GLU A 117 7.16 -2.72 -5.71
CA GLU A 117 8.08 -2.97 -6.82
C GLU A 117 8.15 -4.46 -7.18
N SER A 118 8.25 -5.35 -6.18
CA SER A 118 8.37 -6.80 -6.42
C SER A 118 7.10 -7.42 -6.98
N GLU A 119 5.93 -6.94 -6.58
CA GLU A 119 4.63 -7.52 -6.96
C GLU A 119 4.02 -6.87 -8.21
N LEU A 120 4.42 -5.64 -8.53
CA LEU A 120 3.74 -4.84 -9.55
C LEU A 120 4.60 -4.44 -10.74
N ALA A 121 5.93 -4.31 -10.58
CA ALA A 121 6.77 -3.78 -11.67
C ALA A 121 6.73 -4.66 -12.92
N GLY A 122 6.21 -4.11 -14.01
CA GLY A 122 6.08 -4.80 -15.30
C GLY A 122 4.89 -5.76 -15.40
N GLU A 123 4.10 -5.91 -14.34
CA GLU A 123 2.97 -6.83 -14.30
C GLU A 123 1.75 -6.29 -15.05
N ALA A 124 0.98 -7.21 -15.60
CA ALA A 124 -0.34 -6.93 -16.16
C ALA A 124 -1.37 -6.88 -15.03
N VAL A 125 -2.04 -5.76 -14.89
CA VAL A 125 -2.97 -5.51 -13.79
C VAL A 125 -4.38 -5.24 -14.27
N THR A 126 -5.37 -5.55 -13.42
CA THR A 126 -6.73 -5.03 -13.55
C THR A 126 -6.88 -3.84 -12.61
N VAL A 127 -7.27 -2.70 -13.15
CA VAL A 127 -7.48 -1.44 -12.44
C VAL A 127 -8.97 -1.24 -12.25
N VAL A 128 -9.46 -1.20 -11.02
CA VAL A 128 -10.90 -1.02 -10.72
C VAL A 128 -11.09 0.28 -9.95
N THR A 129 -11.90 1.20 -10.49
CA THR A 129 -12.24 2.45 -9.80
C THR A 129 -13.52 2.31 -9.00
N GLY A 130 -13.54 2.87 -7.77
CA GLY A 130 -14.74 2.99 -6.96
C GLY A 130 -15.02 4.45 -6.60
N GLY A 131 -16.29 4.87 -6.63
CA GLY A 131 -16.67 6.24 -6.26
C GLY A 131 -16.06 7.32 -7.16
N ASP A 132 -15.40 8.32 -6.55
CA ASP A 132 -14.70 9.36 -7.29
C ASP A 132 -13.44 8.79 -7.95
N ARG A 133 -13.35 8.87 -9.27
CA ARG A 133 -12.24 8.33 -10.05
C ARG A 133 -10.89 8.99 -9.76
N ARG A 134 -10.89 10.27 -9.45
CA ARG A 134 -9.65 11.03 -9.28
C ARG A 134 -9.62 11.74 -7.95
N GLY A 135 -8.50 11.58 -7.26
CA GLY A 135 -8.19 12.33 -6.06
C GLY A 135 -7.85 13.79 -6.33
N GLY A 136 -7.69 14.57 -5.27
CA GLY A 136 -7.44 16.01 -5.33
C GLY A 136 -6.20 16.44 -6.14
N PHE A 137 -5.25 15.53 -6.36
CA PHE A 137 -4.04 15.74 -7.18
C PHE A 137 -4.18 15.18 -8.61
N GLY A 138 -5.37 14.79 -9.02
CA GLY A 138 -5.65 14.27 -10.37
C GLY A 138 -5.25 12.81 -10.60
N ARG A 139 -4.68 12.11 -9.61
CA ARG A 139 -4.34 10.68 -9.69
C ARG A 139 -5.62 9.84 -9.78
N LEU A 140 -5.57 8.77 -10.58
CA LEU A 140 -6.65 7.78 -10.66
C LEU A 140 -6.71 7.00 -9.33
N LEU A 141 -7.85 6.97 -8.67
CA LEU A 141 -8.07 6.21 -7.44
C LEU A 141 -8.61 4.82 -7.79
N ALA A 142 -7.88 3.76 -7.47
CA ALA A 142 -8.25 2.42 -7.89
C ALA A 142 -7.84 1.32 -6.91
N VAL A 143 -8.54 0.20 -7.01
CA VAL A 143 -8.10 -1.10 -6.51
C VAL A 143 -7.35 -1.80 -7.64
N ILE A 144 -6.20 -2.36 -7.35
CA ILE A 144 -5.34 -3.07 -8.30
C ILE A 144 -5.40 -4.57 -8.02
N TYR A 145 -5.67 -5.34 -9.07
CA TYR A 145 -5.62 -6.80 -9.02
C TYR A 145 -4.50 -7.34 -9.91
N VAL A 146 -3.69 -8.25 -9.36
CA VAL A 146 -2.71 -9.07 -10.08
C VAL A 146 -3.14 -10.52 -9.97
N ASP A 147 -3.34 -11.20 -11.09
CA ASP A 147 -3.78 -12.61 -11.13
C ASP A 147 -5.04 -12.90 -10.29
N GLY A 148 -5.87 -11.89 -10.08
CA GLY A 148 -7.10 -11.98 -9.30
C GLY A 148 -6.94 -11.69 -7.80
N GLU A 149 -5.75 -11.38 -7.33
CA GLU A 149 -5.47 -10.98 -5.95
C GLU A 149 -5.57 -9.46 -5.81
N ASP A 150 -6.26 -8.99 -4.76
CA ASP A 150 -6.39 -7.59 -4.39
C ASP A 150 -5.11 -7.12 -3.67
N ILE A 151 -4.30 -6.32 -4.36
CA ILE A 151 -3.03 -5.82 -3.82
C ILE A 151 -3.25 -4.77 -2.74
N ASN A 152 -4.30 -3.97 -2.82
CA ASN A 152 -4.63 -3.00 -1.79
C ASN A 152 -4.96 -3.69 -0.45
N GLU A 153 -5.81 -4.74 -0.48
CA GLU A 153 -6.13 -5.52 0.72
C GLU A 153 -4.89 -6.24 1.27
N ARG A 154 -4.03 -6.73 0.38
CA ARG A 154 -2.82 -7.43 0.76
C ARG A 154 -1.83 -6.52 1.51
N LEU A 155 -1.68 -5.26 1.10
CA LEU A 155 -0.88 -4.26 1.81
C LEU A 155 -1.36 -4.08 3.26
N LEU A 156 -2.67 -4.06 3.49
CA LEU A 156 -3.24 -3.97 4.84
C LEU A 156 -3.02 -5.26 5.65
N THR A 157 -3.28 -6.42 5.02
CA THR A 157 -3.19 -7.73 5.67
C THR A 157 -1.77 -8.07 6.12
N GLU A 158 -0.78 -7.68 5.33
CA GLU A 158 0.65 -7.89 5.59
C GLU A 158 1.28 -6.76 6.43
N GLY A 159 0.52 -5.68 6.70
CA GLY A 159 0.93 -4.58 7.55
C GLY A 159 1.89 -3.60 6.90
N TYR A 160 1.84 -3.44 5.58
CA TYR A 160 2.59 -2.40 4.85
C TYR A 160 1.87 -1.05 4.82
N ALA A 161 0.56 -1.04 5.06
CA ALA A 161 -0.26 0.15 4.97
C ALA A 161 -1.26 0.23 6.13
N ARG A 162 -1.75 1.45 6.37
CA ARG A 162 -2.97 1.70 7.14
C ARG A 162 -4.17 1.89 6.22
N LEU A 163 -5.37 1.74 6.75
CA LEU A 163 -6.60 2.14 6.06
C LEU A 163 -6.62 3.66 5.89
N TYR A 164 -6.74 4.12 4.64
CA TYR A 164 -7.14 5.49 4.34
C TYR A 164 -8.66 5.57 4.34
N ASP A 165 -9.24 6.06 5.47
CA ASP A 165 -10.67 6.01 5.72
C ASP A 165 -11.45 6.96 4.80
N THR A 166 -12.00 6.41 3.72
CA THR A 166 -12.86 7.07 2.74
C THR A 166 -14.04 6.17 2.36
N GLU A 167 -15.03 6.70 1.67
CA GLU A 167 -16.21 5.94 1.25
C GLU A 167 -15.92 5.16 -0.05
N PHE A 168 -15.90 3.83 0.02
CA PHE A 168 -15.81 2.91 -1.12
C PHE A 168 -16.35 1.53 -0.75
N ALA A 169 -16.59 0.68 -1.76
CA ALA A 169 -17.32 -0.56 -1.57
C ALA A 169 -16.59 -1.60 -0.69
N LEU A 170 -15.24 -1.64 -0.73
CA LEU A 170 -14.43 -2.61 0.04
C LEU A 170 -13.97 -2.08 1.40
N ARG A 171 -14.40 -0.90 1.81
CA ARG A 171 -13.96 -0.23 3.04
C ARG A 171 -14.05 -1.11 4.29
N ASP A 172 -15.16 -1.83 4.46
CA ASP A 172 -15.37 -2.65 5.66
C ASP A 172 -14.46 -3.90 5.66
N ALA A 173 -14.18 -4.47 4.48
CA ALA A 173 -13.22 -5.57 4.33
C ALA A 173 -11.79 -5.08 4.66
N TYR A 174 -11.40 -3.94 4.14
CA TYR A 174 -10.09 -3.33 4.38
C TYR A 174 -9.90 -2.95 5.87
N ALA A 175 -10.94 -2.41 6.49
CA ALA A 175 -10.91 -2.13 7.93
C ALA A 175 -10.73 -3.42 8.77
N ALA A 176 -11.33 -4.52 8.34
CA ALA A 176 -11.14 -5.81 9.01
C ALA A 176 -9.73 -6.38 8.78
N ALA A 177 -9.16 -6.22 7.58
CA ALA A 177 -7.80 -6.65 7.24
C ALA A 177 -6.75 -5.89 8.09
N GLU A 178 -6.85 -4.56 8.17
CA GLU A 178 -5.99 -3.76 9.03
C GLU A 178 -6.12 -4.16 10.51
N ALA A 179 -7.35 -4.30 11.02
CA ALA A 179 -7.59 -4.66 12.42
C ALA A 179 -6.94 -6.01 12.78
N ASP A 180 -7.02 -7.01 11.87
CA ASP A 180 -6.37 -8.31 12.06
C ASP A 180 -4.83 -8.18 12.03
N ALA A 181 -4.27 -7.40 11.11
CA ALA A 181 -2.83 -7.13 11.04
C ALA A 181 -2.32 -6.47 12.33
N ARG A 182 -3.05 -5.50 12.85
CA ARG A 182 -2.74 -4.82 14.12
C ARG A 182 -2.84 -5.75 15.33
N GLU A 183 -3.89 -6.60 15.39
CA GLU A 183 -4.04 -7.58 16.48
C GLU A 183 -2.87 -8.59 16.48
N ARG A 184 -2.36 -8.97 15.31
CA ARG A 184 -1.22 -9.87 15.17
C ARG A 184 0.13 -9.17 15.36
N GLY A 185 0.18 -7.84 15.33
CA GLY A 185 1.41 -7.05 15.39
C GLY A 185 2.35 -7.37 14.22
N VAL A 186 1.83 -7.36 12.99
CA VAL A 186 2.63 -7.64 11.78
C VAL A 186 2.93 -6.36 11.03
N GLY A 187 4.05 -6.37 10.32
CA GLY A 187 4.46 -5.25 9.51
C GLY A 187 4.71 -4.01 10.37
N LEU A 188 4.31 -2.85 9.90
CA LEU A 188 4.44 -1.56 10.61
C LEU A 188 3.79 -1.56 12.01
N TRP A 189 2.87 -2.52 12.29
CA TRP A 189 2.22 -2.67 13.59
C TRP A 189 3.07 -3.44 14.62
N SER A 190 4.31 -3.83 14.26
CA SER A 190 5.26 -4.52 15.14
C SER A 190 6.21 -3.57 15.89
N PHE A 191 5.89 -2.28 15.99
CA PHE A 191 6.77 -1.28 16.60
C PHE A 191 7.27 -1.69 17.99
N ASP A 192 8.58 -1.68 18.14
CA ASP A 192 9.28 -1.78 19.44
C ASP A 192 10.35 -0.68 19.49
N GLU A 193 10.27 0.20 20.48
CA GLU A 193 11.18 1.33 20.61
C GLU A 193 12.65 0.89 20.77
N SER A 194 12.90 -0.33 21.28
CA SER A 194 14.24 -0.87 21.45
C SER A 194 14.94 -1.24 20.13
N ASP A 195 14.19 -1.34 19.04
CA ASP A 195 14.75 -1.59 17.70
C ASP A 195 15.35 -0.30 17.07
N TYR A 196 15.11 0.85 17.70
CA TYR A 196 15.52 2.17 17.20
C TYR A 196 16.32 2.92 18.27
N PRO A 197 17.63 2.65 18.40
CA PRO A 197 18.48 3.33 19.37
C PRO A 197 18.54 4.84 19.08
N THR A 198 18.51 5.64 20.13
CA THR A 198 18.56 7.11 20.05
C THR A 198 19.93 7.68 20.40
N ASP A 199 20.89 6.85 20.80
CA ASP A 199 22.26 7.24 21.18
C ASP A 199 23.26 6.41 20.36
N ALA A 200 24.23 7.07 19.75
CA ALA A 200 25.30 6.43 18.95
C ALA A 200 26.04 5.32 19.69
N SER A 201 26.11 5.40 21.01
CA SER A 201 26.73 4.39 21.86
C SER A 201 25.92 3.10 22.04
N GLU A 202 24.62 3.11 21.65
CA GLU A 202 23.73 1.97 21.70
C GLU A 202 23.69 1.20 20.37
N VAL A 203 24.23 1.79 19.28
CA VAL A 203 24.28 1.17 17.95
C VAL A 203 25.44 0.19 17.88
N ASP A 204 25.16 -1.09 17.67
CA ASP A 204 26.18 -2.11 17.43
C ASP A 204 26.71 -2.04 15.98
N ASP A 205 27.95 -2.51 15.76
CA ASP A 205 28.55 -2.52 14.41
C ASP A 205 27.78 -3.41 13.41
N ASP A 206 27.03 -4.38 13.91
CA ASP A 206 26.21 -5.30 13.09
C ASP A 206 24.87 -4.68 12.69
N ASP A 207 24.46 -3.59 13.36
CA ASP A 207 23.19 -2.88 13.08
C ASP A 207 23.38 -1.71 12.12
N LEU A 208 24.64 -1.33 11.84
CA LEU A 208 24.91 -0.28 10.86
C LEU A 208 24.59 -0.74 9.44
N PRO A 209 24.01 0.14 8.60
CA PRO A 209 23.78 -0.18 7.20
C PRO A 209 25.12 -0.52 6.50
N PRO A 210 25.11 -1.47 5.55
CA PRO A 210 26.32 -1.78 4.80
C PRO A 210 26.74 -0.57 3.97
N LEU A 211 28.06 -0.34 3.87
CA LEU A 211 28.58 0.73 3.03
C LEU A 211 28.05 0.58 1.59
N PRO A 212 27.41 1.60 1.03
CA PRO A 212 26.89 1.58 -0.33
C PRO A 212 27.93 1.22 -1.41
N ASP A 213 27.49 0.75 -2.56
CA ASP A 213 28.37 0.27 -3.66
C ASP A 213 29.28 1.38 -4.22
N ASP A 214 28.91 2.65 -4.10
CA ASP A 214 29.71 3.82 -4.46
C ASP A 214 30.81 4.13 -3.43
N GLY A 215 30.74 3.54 -2.25
CA GLY A 215 31.71 3.67 -1.17
C GLY A 215 31.57 4.95 -0.36
N ASP A 216 30.42 5.59 -0.42
CA ASP A 216 30.08 6.81 0.28
C ASP A 216 28.77 6.62 1.08
N TYR A 217 28.65 7.21 2.25
CA TYR A 217 27.41 7.28 3.00
C TYR A 217 26.80 8.65 2.82
N ASP A 218 25.50 8.67 2.49
CA ASP A 218 24.66 9.84 2.55
C ASP A 218 23.68 9.75 3.72
N CYS A 219 23.09 10.86 4.15
CA CYS A 219 22.11 10.84 5.24
C CYS A 219 20.88 9.95 4.93
N ASP A 220 20.58 9.72 3.67
CA ASP A 220 19.49 8.84 3.25
C ASP A 220 19.80 7.34 3.42
N ASP A 221 21.04 6.98 3.72
CA ASP A 221 21.45 5.58 3.98
C ASP A 221 21.16 5.13 5.43
N PHE A 222 20.78 6.04 6.31
CA PHE A 222 20.52 5.77 7.72
C PHE A 222 19.05 5.93 8.08
N ASP A 223 18.58 5.08 8.98
CA ASP A 223 17.22 5.15 9.51
C ASP A 223 17.11 6.11 10.69
N THR A 224 18.21 6.31 11.44
CA THR A 224 18.29 7.19 12.62
C THR A 224 19.52 8.07 12.62
N GLN A 225 19.44 9.22 13.31
CA GLN A 225 20.61 10.07 13.57
C GLN A 225 21.67 9.31 14.42
N ALA A 226 21.24 8.41 15.30
CA ALA A 226 22.15 7.61 16.10
C ALA A 226 23.05 6.71 15.25
N GLU A 227 22.55 6.11 14.18
CA GLU A 227 23.34 5.33 13.21
C GLU A 227 24.35 6.20 12.46
N ALA A 228 23.90 7.36 11.96
CA ALA A 228 24.79 8.31 11.29
C ALA A 228 25.91 8.81 12.24
N ASN A 229 25.56 9.16 13.47
CA ASN A 229 26.53 9.53 14.51
C ASN A 229 27.47 8.36 14.85
N ALA A 230 26.96 7.13 14.88
CA ALA A 230 27.80 5.97 15.14
C ALA A 230 28.81 5.73 14.01
N VAL A 231 28.51 6.03 12.77
CA VAL A 231 29.46 6.00 11.65
C VAL A 231 30.47 7.16 11.80
N LEU A 232 30.00 8.38 12.09
CA LEU A 232 30.87 9.55 12.30
C LEU A 232 31.88 9.30 13.42
N GLU A 233 31.45 8.77 14.57
CA GLU A 233 32.35 8.47 15.71
C GLU A 233 33.37 7.37 15.42
N ARG A 234 33.04 6.41 14.53
CA ARG A 234 33.90 5.27 14.17
C ARG A 234 34.89 5.58 13.04
N THR A 235 34.71 6.72 12.38
CA THR A 235 35.56 7.15 11.27
C THR A 235 36.50 8.28 11.69
N ASP A 236 37.74 8.31 11.15
CA ASP A 236 38.67 9.40 11.41
C ASP A 236 38.29 10.64 10.58
N GLY A 237 37.84 11.66 11.26
CA GLY A 237 37.29 12.85 10.62
C GLY A 237 35.86 12.58 10.10
N ASP A 238 35.42 13.33 9.13
CA ASP A 238 34.13 13.12 8.46
C ASP A 238 34.35 12.82 6.97
N PRO A 239 34.75 11.58 6.60
CA PRO A 239 35.10 11.25 5.23
C PRO A 239 33.88 11.25 4.29
N TYR A 240 32.68 11.14 4.84
CA TYR A 240 31.39 11.07 4.13
C TYR A 240 30.64 12.39 4.17
N ASN A 241 31.17 13.40 4.86
CA ASN A 241 30.53 14.71 5.04
C ASN A 241 29.11 14.61 5.65
N LEU A 242 28.95 13.73 6.64
CA LEU A 242 27.70 13.53 7.38
C LEU A 242 27.43 14.66 8.38
N ASP A 243 28.49 15.30 8.91
CA ASP A 243 28.46 16.47 9.79
C ASP A 243 28.85 17.73 9.00
N ALA A 244 27.89 18.27 8.25
CA ALA A 244 28.14 19.34 7.30
C ALA A 244 28.50 20.70 7.94
N ASP A 245 28.11 20.97 9.19
CA ASP A 245 28.38 22.23 9.91
C ASP A 245 29.50 22.09 10.94
N GLY A 246 29.95 20.85 11.20
CA GLY A 246 31.13 20.55 12.04
C GLY A 246 30.88 20.69 13.53
N ASP A 247 29.64 20.49 13.97
CA ASP A 247 29.28 20.60 15.38
C ASP A 247 29.41 19.26 16.14
N GLY A 248 29.65 18.14 15.44
CA GLY A 248 29.85 16.79 15.96
C GLY A 248 28.60 15.92 15.93
N GLU A 249 27.53 16.39 15.33
CA GLU A 249 26.28 15.65 15.11
C GLU A 249 26.08 15.38 13.62
N ALA A 250 25.97 14.10 13.23
CA ALA A 250 25.74 13.73 11.85
C ALA A 250 24.24 13.81 11.51
N CYS A 251 23.93 14.21 10.29
CA CYS A 251 22.60 14.09 9.70
C CYS A 251 21.45 14.58 10.58
N GLU A 252 21.53 15.81 11.11
CA GLU A 252 20.56 16.40 12.03
C GLU A 252 19.10 16.44 11.54
N SER A 253 18.85 16.13 10.25
CA SER A 253 17.52 16.00 9.68
C SER A 253 16.89 14.62 9.92
N LEU A 254 17.67 13.65 10.38
CA LEU A 254 17.19 12.32 10.72
C LEU A 254 16.50 12.31 12.09
N PRO A 255 15.57 11.35 12.30
CA PRO A 255 14.95 11.15 13.60
C PRO A 255 15.93 10.57 14.63
#